data_6c5696e7e75cd3a2d4763e5bfee6a937
#
_entry.id   6c5696e7e75cd3a2d4763e5bfee6a937
#
_cell.length_a   1.000
_cell.length_b   1.000
_cell.length_c   1.000
_cell.angle_alpha   90.00
_cell.angle_beta   90.00
_cell.angle_gamma   90.00
#
_symmetry.space_group_name_H-M   'P 1'
#
loop_
_entity.id
_entity.type
_entity.pdbx_description
1 polymer ?
#
loop_
_entity_poly.entity_id
_entity_poly.type
_entity_poly.pdbx_seq_one_letter_code
_entity_poly.pdbx_strand_id
1 'polypeptide(L)'
;VDLVAHGLAITEGRKKEVSFSDYFYLTKQVLVQRKPDNWRSLTLDAIGKNLIQDPVELIRDTVSVRKNSSYLRRLINLSREIGGPIILDTLQGNLSTDEIIKMVVDKKIKYTVADRNLAQINASSYPILDVRVPVSFSQRIGWAMRKNAVALKEATDQWIQEEKAHDDFYYIYNKYFENRRSFNRRVKSDFFSLTEGRISPYDSLIQLYANSLDWDWRLLASQVYQESRFNPSATAWTNARGLMQLMPNTAEELGVMDPENPEESLKGGVRYLKQLSAAFERIPDSTDRIKFTLAAYNCGLGHVEDARRLAASRGLDPNCW
;
A
#
# COMPACT_ATOMS: atom_id res chain seq x y z
N VAL A 1 -3.68 -22.01 9.48
CA VAL A 1 -3.25 -20.98 8.52
C VAL A 1 -2.15 -21.56 7.67
N ASP A 2 -2.30 -21.56 6.35
CA ASP A 2 -1.35 -22.17 5.43
C ASP A 2 -0.25 -21.21 5.03
N LEU A 3 -0.60 -19.94 4.83
CA LEU A 3 0.29 -18.85 4.44
C LEU A 3 0.01 -17.60 5.29
N VAL A 4 1.05 -17.01 5.83
CA VAL A 4 1.03 -15.69 6.47
C VAL A 4 1.70 -14.71 5.50
N ALA A 5 0.89 -14.08 4.66
CA ALA A 5 1.32 -13.07 3.69
C ALA A 5 1.57 -11.71 4.38
N HIS A 6 2.53 -11.69 5.30
CA HIS A 6 2.93 -10.49 6.03
C HIS A 6 4.45 -10.34 5.98
N GLY A 7 4.94 -9.11 5.97
CA GLY A 7 6.37 -8.81 5.93
C GLY A 7 7.10 -9.25 7.19
N LEU A 8 7.57 -10.49 7.22
CA LEU A 8 8.27 -11.07 8.35
C LEU A 8 9.79 -11.14 8.07
N ALA A 9 10.60 -10.63 9.01
CA ALA A 9 12.04 -10.83 8.95
C ALA A 9 12.37 -12.34 9.03
N ILE A 10 13.11 -12.84 8.05
CA ILE A 10 13.59 -14.22 8.00
C ILE A 10 14.73 -14.35 9.01
N THR A 11 14.51 -15.10 10.08
CA THR A 11 15.51 -15.33 11.14
C THR A 11 15.69 -16.82 11.38
N GLU A 12 16.88 -17.23 11.80
CA GLU A 12 17.18 -18.63 12.10
C GLU A 12 16.27 -19.21 13.19
N GLY A 13 15.89 -18.41 14.17
CA GLY A 13 14.93 -18.84 15.20
C GLY A 13 13.55 -19.18 14.62
N ARG A 14 13.04 -18.33 13.73
CA ARG A 14 11.72 -18.54 13.08
C ARG A 14 11.75 -19.69 12.07
N LYS A 15 12.86 -19.88 11.36
CA LYS A 15 13.03 -21.03 10.44
C LYS A 15 12.89 -22.39 11.14
N LYS A 16 13.11 -22.45 12.46
CA LYS A 16 12.87 -23.68 13.23
C LYS A 16 11.39 -24.03 13.35
N GLU A 17 10.51 -23.05 13.29
CA GLU A 17 9.06 -23.19 13.51
C GLU A 17 8.27 -23.16 12.19
N VAL A 18 8.70 -22.36 11.20
CA VAL A 18 8.01 -22.14 9.94
C VAL A 18 8.98 -22.22 8.75
N SER A 19 8.43 -22.50 7.57
CA SER A 19 9.11 -22.29 6.30
C SER A 19 8.89 -20.85 5.84
N PHE A 20 9.86 -20.28 5.14
CA PHE A 20 9.75 -18.96 4.53
C PHE A 20 9.79 -19.06 3.02
N SER A 21 9.05 -18.17 2.37
CA SER A 21 9.22 -17.91 0.95
C SER A 21 10.61 -17.32 0.66
N ASP A 22 10.95 -17.20 -0.62
CA ASP A 22 11.98 -16.27 -1.06
C ASP A 22 11.66 -14.87 -0.55
N TYR A 23 12.70 -14.05 -0.40
CA TYR A 23 12.49 -12.70 0.14
C TYR A 23 11.91 -11.76 -0.93
N PHE A 24 10.97 -10.93 -0.51
CA PHE A 24 10.41 -9.88 -1.38
C PHE A 24 11.35 -8.70 -1.51
N TYR A 25 11.83 -8.18 -0.37
CA TYR A 25 12.70 -7.02 -0.30
C TYR A 25 13.65 -7.11 0.88
N LEU A 26 14.64 -6.23 0.85
CA LEU A 26 15.58 -6.03 1.94
C LEU A 26 15.18 -4.80 2.74
N THR A 27 15.21 -4.87 4.06
CA THR A 27 15.03 -3.72 4.94
C THR A 27 16.08 -3.69 6.03
N LYS A 28 16.26 -2.54 6.67
CA LYS A 28 17.05 -2.39 7.89
C LYS A 28 16.13 -2.03 9.04
N GLN A 29 16.48 -2.42 10.23
CA GLN A 29 15.85 -1.86 11.42
C GLN A 29 16.53 -0.53 11.75
N VAL A 30 15.72 0.47 12.08
CA VAL A 30 16.18 1.82 12.38
C VAL A 30 15.68 2.26 13.76
N LEU A 31 16.47 3.10 14.40
CA LEU A 31 16.04 3.82 15.60
C LEU A 31 14.96 4.83 15.22
N VAL A 32 13.89 4.84 15.98
CA VAL A 32 12.83 5.86 15.90
C VAL A 32 13.00 6.78 17.10
N GLN A 33 13.28 8.02 16.84
CA GLN A 33 13.52 9.06 17.83
C GLN A 33 12.82 10.36 17.47
N ARG A 34 12.65 11.23 18.44
CA ARG A 34 11.92 12.48 18.29
C ARG A 34 12.87 13.67 18.26
N LYS A 35 12.73 14.54 17.27
CA LYS A 35 13.40 15.84 17.22
C LYS A 35 12.93 16.76 18.37
N PRO A 36 13.71 17.79 18.74
CA PRO A 36 13.24 18.81 19.67
C PRO A 36 11.93 19.48 19.20
N ASP A 37 11.11 19.97 20.13
CA ASP A 37 9.82 20.58 19.80
C ASP A 37 9.94 21.76 18.82
N ASN A 38 10.98 22.55 19.02
CA ASN A 38 11.30 23.72 18.19
C ASN A 38 12.15 23.38 16.93
N TRP A 39 12.19 22.12 16.49
CA TRP A 39 13.06 21.66 15.41
C TRP A 39 12.95 22.48 14.12
N ARG A 40 11.78 23.08 13.86
CA ARG A 40 11.56 23.89 12.64
C ARG A 40 12.34 25.21 12.65
N SER A 41 12.72 25.70 13.82
CA SER A 41 13.53 26.91 13.99
C SER A 41 15.01 26.61 14.20
N LEU A 42 15.43 25.34 14.24
CA LEU A 42 16.80 24.93 14.45
C LEU A 42 17.50 24.62 13.11
N THR A 43 18.80 24.82 13.09
CA THR A 43 19.66 24.34 11.99
C THR A 43 19.75 22.81 12.03
N LEU A 44 20.12 22.19 10.90
CA LEU A 44 20.28 20.73 10.83
C LEU A 44 21.32 20.21 11.83
N ASP A 45 22.41 20.95 12.03
CA ASP A 45 23.45 20.63 13.02
C ASP A 45 22.91 20.68 14.45
N ALA A 46 22.16 21.72 14.78
CA ALA A 46 21.55 21.86 16.10
C ALA A 46 20.52 20.75 16.38
N ILE A 47 19.76 20.33 15.37
CA ILE A 47 18.87 19.15 15.48
C ILE A 47 19.72 17.90 15.72
N GLY A 48 20.79 17.72 14.94
CA GLY A 48 21.67 16.55 15.03
C GLY A 48 22.26 16.36 16.42
N LYS A 49 22.72 17.44 17.06
CA LYS A 49 23.28 17.40 18.44
C LYS A 49 22.31 16.93 19.51
N ASN A 50 21.00 16.96 19.23
CA ASN A 50 19.95 16.50 20.15
C ASN A 50 19.42 15.11 19.82
N LEU A 51 20.02 14.44 18.84
CA LEU A 51 19.60 13.13 18.37
C LEU A 51 20.76 12.15 18.43
N ILE A 52 20.46 10.88 18.69
CA ILE A 52 21.39 9.79 18.48
C ILE A 52 21.82 9.79 17.02
N GLN A 53 23.11 9.78 16.75
CA GLN A 53 23.68 9.70 15.40
C GLN A 53 24.33 8.34 15.13
N ASP A 54 24.84 7.69 16.17
CA ASP A 54 25.46 6.39 16.11
C ASP A 54 24.84 5.44 17.15
N PRO A 55 24.59 4.17 16.82
CA PRO A 55 24.07 3.18 17.77
C PRO A 55 24.88 3.05 19.08
N VAL A 56 26.17 3.38 19.08
CA VAL A 56 27.03 3.37 20.30
C VAL A 56 26.50 4.35 21.37
N GLU A 57 25.87 5.44 20.96
CA GLU A 57 25.30 6.42 21.87
C GLU A 57 24.06 5.91 22.64
N LEU A 58 23.52 4.74 22.26
CA LEU A 58 22.45 4.07 23.00
C LEU A 58 22.90 3.37 24.27
N ILE A 59 24.22 3.31 24.56
CA ILE A 59 24.73 2.72 25.79
C ILE A 59 24.14 3.46 27.00
N ARG A 60 23.49 2.70 27.89
CA ARG A 60 22.75 3.18 29.08
C ARG A 60 21.48 3.99 28.79
N ASP A 61 21.08 4.12 27.51
CA ASP A 61 19.78 4.68 27.18
C ASP A 61 18.69 3.60 27.14
N THR A 62 17.45 4.02 27.37
CA THR A 62 16.30 3.12 27.37
C THR A 62 15.63 3.08 26.01
N VAL A 63 15.50 1.88 25.43
CA VAL A 63 14.78 1.64 24.18
C VAL A 63 13.59 0.73 24.45
N SER A 64 12.38 1.23 24.17
CA SER A 64 11.14 0.49 24.38
C SER A 64 10.75 -0.28 23.11
N VAL A 65 10.55 -1.58 23.22
CA VAL A 65 10.17 -2.45 22.11
C VAL A 65 9.16 -3.50 22.54
N ARG A 66 8.39 -4.00 21.59
CA ARG A 66 7.43 -5.08 21.86
C ARG A 66 8.13 -6.34 22.34
N LYS A 67 7.58 -6.93 23.40
CA LYS A 67 8.02 -8.23 23.94
C LYS A 67 7.96 -9.30 22.83
N ASN A 68 8.94 -10.18 22.79
CA ASN A 68 9.08 -11.27 21.82
C ASN A 68 9.20 -10.83 20.33
N SER A 69 9.52 -9.56 20.08
CA SER A 69 9.75 -9.05 18.72
C SER A 69 11.16 -9.36 18.21
N SER A 70 11.34 -9.31 16.89
CA SER A 70 12.67 -9.34 16.28
C SER A 70 13.53 -8.14 16.71
N TYR A 71 12.89 -7.02 17.03
CA TYR A 71 13.54 -5.79 17.50
C TYR A 71 14.21 -5.99 18.87
N LEU A 72 13.53 -6.65 19.81
CA LEU A 72 14.11 -6.98 21.12
C LEU A 72 15.37 -7.83 20.97
N ARG A 73 15.29 -8.88 20.16
CA ARG A 73 16.46 -9.77 19.91
C ARG A 73 17.60 -9.00 19.24
N ARG A 74 17.28 -8.10 18.30
CA ARG A 74 18.31 -7.27 17.65
C ARG A 74 19.01 -6.35 18.65
N LEU A 75 18.28 -5.67 19.53
CA LEU A 75 18.87 -4.78 20.52
C LEU A 75 19.73 -5.51 21.54
N ILE A 76 19.37 -6.74 21.94
CA ILE A 76 20.22 -7.59 22.77
C ILE A 76 21.57 -7.87 22.08
N ASN A 77 21.53 -8.19 20.78
CA ASN A 77 22.74 -8.43 20.01
C ASN A 77 23.55 -7.13 19.82
N LEU A 78 22.86 -6.03 19.47
CA LEU A 78 23.49 -4.72 19.32
C LEU A 78 24.22 -4.29 20.60
N SER A 79 23.61 -4.48 21.77
CA SER A 79 24.22 -4.18 23.07
C SER A 79 25.58 -4.89 23.25
N ARG A 80 25.70 -6.13 22.75
CA ARG A 80 26.97 -6.88 22.77
C ARG A 80 27.95 -6.36 21.73
N GLU A 81 27.47 -6.01 20.53
CA GLU A 81 28.29 -5.52 19.42
C GLU A 81 28.92 -4.16 19.73
N ILE A 82 28.17 -3.26 20.40
CA ILE A 82 28.67 -1.92 20.76
C ILE A 82 29.45 -1.90 22.09
N GLY A 83 29.56 -3.04 22.77
CA GLY A 83 30.36 -3.18 23.98
C GLY A 83 29.77 -2.55 25.24
N GLY A 84 28.46 -2.24 25.26
CA GLY A 84 27.80 -1.65 26.41
C GLY A 84 26.31 -1.95 26.49
N PRO A 85 25.70 -1.89 27.70
CA PRO A 85 24.31 -2.25 27.90
C PRO A 85 23.36 -1.18 27.35
N ILE A 86 22.41 -1.61 26.52
CA ILE A 86 21.19 -0.84 26.20
C ILE A 86 20.12 -1.27 27.20
N ILE A 87 19.44 -0.33 27.84
CA ILE A 87 18.33 -0.62 28.76
C ILE A 87 17.09 -0.94 27.90
N LEU A 88 16.59 -2.17 28.04
CA LEU A 88 15.47 -2.65 27.24
C LEU A 88 14.18 -2.60 28.06
N ASP A 89 13.27 -1.74 27.64
CA ASP A 89 11.90 -1.69 28.16
C ASP A 89 10.97 -2.49 27.23
N THR A 90 10.25 -3.47 27.80
CA THR A 90 9.41 -4.38 27.02
C THR A 90 7.93 -4.05 27.16
N LEU A 91 7.36 -3.58 26.08
CA LEU A 91 5.94 -3.24 25.97
C LEU A 91 5.08 -4.50 25.74
N GLN A 92 3.78 -4.41 26.07
CA GLN A 92 2.83 -5.50 25.89
C GLN A 92 2.77 -5.97 24.42
N GLY A 93 2.58 -7.27 24.22
CA GLY A 93 2.69 -7.91 22.90
C GLY A 93 1.56 -7.62 21.92
N ASN A 94 0.46 -7.01 22.35
CA ASN A 94 -0.69 -6.65 21.51
C ASN A 94 -0.57 -5.30 20.81
N LEU A 95 0.42 -4.46 21.20
CA LEU A 95 0.66 -3.18 20.54
C LEU A 95 1.26 -3.39 19.14
N SER A 96 0.72 -2.69 18.15
CA SER A 96 1.31 -2.60 16.81
C SER A 96 2.58 -1.74 16.81
N THR A 97 3.40 -1.90 15.75
CA THR A 97 4.60 -1.05 15.59
C THR A 97 4.22 0.43 15.45
N ASP A 98 3.13 0.74 14.76
CA ASP A 98 2.65 2.12 14.57
C ASP A 98 2.21 2.77 15.88
N GLU A 99 1.52 2.01 16.76
CA GLU A 99 1.13 2.49 18.09
C GLU A 99 2.36 2.79 18.94
N ILE A 100 3.39 1.94 18.89
CA ILE A 100 4.64 2.17 19.62
C ILE A 100 5.39 3.39 19.07
N ILE A 101 5.43 3.58 17.74
CA ILE A 101 6.01 4.78 17.12
C ILE A 101 5.23 6.02 17.57
N LYS A 102 3.90 5.95 17.65
CA LYS A 102 3.09 7.05 18.17
C LYS A 102 3.40 7.41 19.61
N MET A 103 3.76 6.43 20.45
CA MET A 103 4.22 6.70 21.82
C MET A 103 5.50 7.56 21.84
N VAL A 104 6.40 7.43 20.84
CA VAL A 104 7.56 8.33 20.69
C VAL A 104 7.12 9.74 20.31
N VAL A 105 6.15 9.86 19.39
CA VAL A 105 5.57 11.17 19.01
C VAL A 105 4.96 11.87 20.23
N ASP A 106 4.21 11.12 21.03
CA ASP A 106 3.50 11.59 22.22
C ASP A 106 4.40 11.76 23.47
N LYS A 107 5.72 11.54 23.35
CA LYS A 107 6.72 11.61 24.45
C LYS A 107 6.50 10.60 25.57
N LYS A 108 5.73 9.54 25.35
CA LYS A 108 5.51 8.48 26.36
C LYS A 108 6.72 7.57 26.50
N ILE A 109 7.48 7.41 25.42
CA ILE A 109 8.76 6.69 25.37
C ILE A 109 9.77 7.52 24.59
N LYS A 110 11.06 7.34 24.90
CA LYS A 110 12.16 8.13 24.30
C LYS A 110 12.53 7.56 22.92
N TYR A 111 12.73 6.27 22.83
CA TYR A 111 13.18 5.55 21.65
C TYR A 111 12.41 4.27 21.43
N THR A 112 12.23 3.92 20.15
CA THR A 112 11.85 2.56 19.74
C THR A 112 12.60 2.15 18.48
N VAL A 113 12.39 0.92 18.03
CA VAL A 113 12.98 0.37 16.80
C VAL A 113 11.86 -0.14 15.90
N ALA A 114 11.98 0.14 14.61
CA ALA A 114 11.06 -0.36 13.59
C ALA A 114 11.82 -0.69 12.30
N ASP A 115 11.20 -1.45 11.43
CA ASP A 115 11.69 -1.63 10.07
C ASP A 115 11.66 -0.29 9.32
N ARG A 116 12.71 0.00 8.54
CA ARG A 116 12.92 1.30 7.91
C ARG A 116 11.71 1.78 7.08
N ASN A 117 11.08 0.89 6.34
CA ASN A 117 9.90 1.21 5.54
C ASN A 117 8.73 1.69 6.43
N LEU A 118 8.41 0.97 7.53
CA LEU A 118 7.38 1.38 8.48
C LEU A 118 7.75 2.69 9.20
N ALA A 119 9.00 2.81 9.63
CA ALA A 119 9.49 4.02 10.27
C ALA A 119 9.41 5.25 9.34
N GLN A 120 9.74 5.09 8.06
CA GLN A 120 9.64 6.16 7.05
C GLN A 120 8.19 6.57 6.76
N ILE A 121 7.28 5.61 6.72
CA ILE A 121 5.83 5.86 6.59
C ILE A 121 5.37 6.74 7.76
N ASN A 122 5.69 6.35 8.99
CA ASN A 122 5.32 7.12 10.18
C ASN A 122 6.01 8.49 10.23
N ALA A 123 7.29 8.59 9.87
CA ALA A 123 8.00 9.87 9.81
C ALA A 123 7.44 10.81 8.73
N SER A 124 6.77 10.29 7.73
CA SER A 124 6.05 11.09 6.73
C SER A 124 4.78 11.72 7.31
N SER A 125 4.07 10.98 8.17
CA SER A 125 2.88 11.48 8.90
C SER A 125 3.27 12.37 10.09
N TYR A 126 4.37 12.04 10.75
CA TYR A 126 4.90 12.77 11.91
C TYR A 126 6.29 13.31 11.62
N PRO A 127 6.42 14.51 10.98
CA PRO A 127 7.72 15.08 10.58
C PRO A 127 8.68 15.38 11.73
N ILE A 128 8.19 15.31 12.97
CA ILE A 128 8.99 15.43 14.18
C ILE A 128 9.88 14.21 14.44
N LEU A 129 9.57 13.07 13.82
CA LEU A 129 10.39 11.86 13.95
C LEU A 129 11.68 11.97 13.14
N ASP A 130 12.73 11.35 13.66
CA ASP A 130 13.95 11.02 12.95
C ASP A 130 14.13 9.50 12.96
N VAL A 131 14.42 8.93 11.76
CA VAL A 131 14.50 7.50 11.54
C VAL A 131 15.71 7.14 10.68
N ARG A 132 16.78 7.94 10.78
CA ARG A 132 17.96 7.80 9.91
C ARG A 132 18.96 6.78 10.41
N VAL A 133 19.03 6.53 11.72
CA VAL A 133 20.06 5.71 12.33
C VAL A 133 19.73 4.22 12.21
N PRO A 134 20.48 3.44 11.43
CA PRO A 134 20.28 2.01 11.32
C PRO A 134 20.83 1.29 12.57
N VAL A 135 20.05 0.38 13.12
CA VAL A 135 20.46 -0.48 14.24
C VAL A 135 20.66 -1.95 13.81
N SER A 136 20.49 -2.24 12.52
CA SER A 136 20.75 -3.57 11.96
C SER A 136 21.37 -3.50 10.57
N PHE A 137 22.00 -4.61 10.17
CA PHE A 137 22.27 -4.89 8.76
C PHE A 137 20.97 -5.14 8.00
N SER A 138 21.06 -5.19 6.65
CA SER A 138 19.93 -5.53 5.79
C SER A 138 19.39 -6.91 6.13
N GLN A 139 18.08 -6.99 6.32
CA GLN A 139 17.34 -8.20 6.63
C GLN A 139 16.45 -8.58 5.47
N ARG A 140 16.34 -9.87 5.20
CA ARG A 140 15.43 -10.42 4.20
C ARG A 140 14.03 -10.50 4.77
N ILE A 141 13.04 -10.00 4.03
CA ILE A 141 11.62 -10.03 4.40
C ILE A 141 10.90 -11.02 3.48
N GLY A 142 10.20 -11.97 4.07
CA GLY A 142 9.46 -13.01 3.34
C GLY A 142 8.13 -13.36 4.02
N TRP A 143 7.35 -14.19 3.36
CA TRP A 143 6.11 -14.76 3.90
C TRP A 143 6.40 -16.06 4.65
N ALA A 144 5.60 -16.36 5.67
CA ALA A 144 5.76 -17.59 6.44
C ALA A 144 4.68 -18.61 6.08
N MET A 145 5.07 -19.89 6.06
CA MET A 145 4.22 -21.04 5.73
C MET A 145 4.46 -22.16 6.72
N ARG A 146 3.56 -23.12 6.77
CA ARG A 146 3.78 -24.37 7.51
C ARG A 146 5.01 -25.09 6.96
N LYS A 147 5.78 -25.73 7.85
CA LYS A 147 7.03 -26.43 7.48
C LYS A 147 6.85 -27.51 6.41
N ASN A 148 5.71 -28.18 6.43
CA ASN A 148 5.40 -29.28 5.53
C ASN A 148 4.66 -28.85 4.25
N ALA A 149 4.46 -27.55 4.03
CA ALA A 149 3.79 -27.00 2.85
C ALA A 149 4.78 -26.78 1.67
N VAL A 150 5.44 -27.85 1.22
CA VAL A 150 6.51 -27.78 0.20
C VAL A 150 5.99 -27.24 -1.10
N ALA A 151 4.92 -27.81 -1.65
CA ALA A 151 4.34 -27.36 -2.92
C ALA A 151 3.87 -25.90 -2.88
N LEU A 152 3.28 -25.47 -1.74
CA LEU A 152 2.87 -24.07 -1.58
C LEU A 152 4.09 -23.13 -1.55
N LYS A 153 5.19 -23.57 -0.92
CA LYS A 153 6.44 -22.80 -0.90
C LYS A 153 7.00 -22.67 -2.32
N GLU A 154 7.10 -23.76 -3.07
CA GLU A 154 7.63 -23.75 -4.44
C GLU A 154 6.81 -22.83 -5.35
N ALA A 155 5.48 -22.94 -5.32
CA ALA A 155 4.61 -22.07 -6.09
C ALA A 155 4.73 -20.59 -5.68
N THR A 156 4.87 -20.32 -4.38
CA THR A 156 5.06 -18.95 -3.87
C THR A 156 6.42 -18.38 -4.29
N ASP A 157 7.48 -19.17 -4.22
CA ASP A 157 8.83 -18.73 -4.59
C ASP A 157 8.91 -18.45 -6.10
N GLN A 158 8.32 -19.33 -6.92
CA GLN A 158 8.24 -19.11 -8.37
C GLN A 158 7.49 -17.80 -8.68
N TRP A 159 6.32 -17.59 -8.07
CA TRP A 159 5.55 -16.37 -8.26
C TRP A 159 6.34 -15.12 -7.83
N ILE A 160 7.03 -15.16 -6.67
CA ILE A 160 7.87 -14.03 -6.23
C ILE A 160 8.99 -13.72 -7.21
N GLN A 161 9.61 -14.74 -7.80
CA GLN A 161 10.67 -14.56 -8.79
C GLN A 161 10.13 -13.93 -10.08
N GLU A 162 8.98 -14.38 -10.55
CA GLU A 162 8.29 -13.83 -11.71
C GLU A 162 7.91 -12.37 -11.48
N GLU A 163 7.24 -12.06 -10.34
CA GLU A 163 6.84 -10.68 -10.00
C GLU A 163 8.03 -9.73 -9.87
N LYS A 164 9.14 -10.18 -9.28
CA LYS A 164 10.35 -9.35 -9.15
C LYS A 164 11.06 -9.10 -10.48
N ALA A 165 10.77 -9.87 -11.52
CA ALA A 165 11.26 -9.64 -12.87
C ALA A 165 10.46 -8.55 -13.60
N HIS A 166 9.26 -8.20 -13.11
CA HIS A 166 8.43 -7.15 -13.68
C HIS A 166 8.73 -5.78 -13.07
N ASP A 167 8.76 -4.74 -13.91
CA ASP A 167 8.97 -3.35 -13.48
C ASP A 167 7.89 -2.87 -12.51
N ASP A 168 6.69 -3.41 -12.59
CA ASP A 168 5.56 -3.09 -11.72
C ASP A 168 5.85 -3.37 -10.25
N PHE A 169 6.60 -4.42 -9.93
CA PHE A 169 7.00 -4.72 -8.56
C PHE A 169 7.76 -3.54 -7.93
N TYR A 170 8.76 -3.03 -8.63
CA TYR A 170 9.58 -1.90 -8.15
C TYR A 170 8.80 -0.59 -8.18
N TYR A 171 7.92 -0.40 -9.17
CA TYR A 171 7.04 0.76 -9.21
C TYR A 171 6.12 0.79 -7.99
N ILE A 172 5.46 -0.33 -7.66
CA ILE A 172 4.59 -0.46 -6.49
C ILE A 172 5.40 -0.24 -5.20
N TYR A 173 6.55 -0.90 -5.07
CA TYR A 173 7.41 -0.75 -3.89
C TYR A 173 7.82 0.71 -3.68
N ASN A 174 8.32 1.37 -4.69
CA ASN A 174 8.72 2.78 -4.64
C ASN A 174 7.53 3.69 -4.30
N LYS A 175 6.39 3.48 -4.94
CA LYS A 175 5.17 4.27 -4.73
C LYS A 175 4.70 4.22 -3.27
N TYR A 176 4.78 3.06 -2.64
CA TYR A 176 4.24 2.86 -1.30
C TYR A 176 5.26 3.06 -0.17
N PHE A 177 6.54 2.76 -0.39
CA PHE A 177 7.54 2.75 0.67
C PHE A 177 8.62 3.82 0.53
N GLU A 178 9.00 4.24 -0.68
CA GLU A 178 10.10 5.19 -0.86
C GLU A 178 9.64 6.59 -1.26
N ASN A 179 8.53 6.72 -1.99
CA ASN A 179 8.03 8.02 -2.44
C ASN A 179 7.24 8.75 -1.34
N ARG A 180 7.96 9.52 -0.52
CA ARG A 180 7.38 10.34 0.58
C ARG A 180 6.29 11.31 0.09
N ARG A 181 6.42 11.89 -1.11
CA ARG A 181 5.41 12.82 -1.64
C ARG A 181 4.11 12.10 -1.96
N SER A 182 4.21 10.94 -2.59
CA SER A 182 3.06 10.07 -2.89
C SER A 182 2.38 9.59 -1.60
N PHE A 183 3.16 9.17 -0.61
CA PHE A 183 2.66 8.74 0.69
C PHE A 183 1.92 9.89 1.41
N ASN A 184 2.56 11.07 1.55
CA ASN A 184 1.95 12.24 2.20
C ASN A 184 0.66 12.69 1.52
N ARG A 185 0.58 12.58 0.18
CA ARG A 185 -0.65 12.88 -0.57
C ARG A 185 -1.76 11.90 -0.20
N ARG A 186 -1.45 10.62 -0.08
CA ARG A 186 -2.44 9.59 0.30
C ARG A 186 -2.93 9.76 1.73
N VAL A 187 -2.02 9.87 2.70
CA VAL A 187 -2.37 10.01 4.14
C VAL A 187 -3.16 11.27 4.44
N LYS A 188 -2.91 12.34 3.68
CA LYS A 188 -3.65 13.61 3.80
C LYS A 188 -4.91 13.64 2.94
N SER A 189 -5.19 12.59 2.20
CA SER A 189 -6.42 12.48 1.44
C SER A 189 -7.60 12.20 2.38
N ASP A 190 -8.70 12.88 2.18
CA ASP A 190 -9.96 12.63 2.89
C ASP A 190 -10.48 11.19 2.66
N PHE A 191 -9.89 10.49 1.68
CA PHE A 191 -10.23 9.11 1.29
C PHE A 191 -9.20 8.08 1.79
N PHE A 192 -8.43 8.40 2.83
CA PHE A 192 -7.48 7.45 3.41
C PHE A 192 -8.20 6.44 4.31
N SER A 193 -8.51 5.28 3.76
CA SER A 193 -9.38 4.25 4.35
C SER A 193 -8.90 3.65 5.68
N LEU A 194 -7.61 3.78 6.01
CA LEU A 194 -7.04 3.22 7.25
C LEU A 194 -7.46 3.98 8.51
N THR A 195 -7.97 5.20 8.39
CA THR A 195 -8.40 6.00 9.56
C THR A 195 -9.83 5.72 9.97
N GLU A 196 -10.73 5.47 9.01
CA GLU A 196 -12.18 5.37 9.29
C GLU A 196 -12.82 4.07 8.78
N GLY A 197 -12.07 3.19 8.13
CA GLY A 197 -12.59 1.95 7.54
C GLY A 197 -13.49 2.16 6.32
N ARG A 198 -13.60 3.41 5.82
CA ARG A 198 -14.37 3.78 4.63
C ARG A 198 -13.43 4.28 3.53
N ILE A 199 -13.80 4.01 2.27
CA ILE A 199 -13.11 4.51 1.09
C ILE A 199 -13.71 5.86 0.69
N SER A 200 -15.04 5.99 0.76
CA SER A 200 -15.76 7.20 0.35
C SER A 200 -17.10 7.35 1.10
N PRO A 201 -17.75 8.52 1.02
CA PRO A 201 -19.12 8.70 1.49
C PRO A 201 -20.14 7.82 0.74
N TYR A 202 -19.76 7.29 -0.42
CA TYR A 202 -20.64 6.54 -1.33
C TYR A 202 -20.44 5.03 -1.28
N ASP A 203 -19.70 4.50 -0.32
CA ASP A 203 -19.35 3.07 -0.24
C ASP A 203 -20.58 2.16 -0.32
N SER A 204 -21.66 2.49 0.39
CA SER A 204 -22.91 1.69 0.35
C SER A 204 -23.56 1.66 -1.04
N LEU A 205 -23.57 2.80 -1.75
CA LEU A 205 -24.06 2.86 -3.11
C LEU A 205 -23.16 2.11 -4.09
N ILE A 206 -21.86 2.26 -3.94
CA ILE A 206 -20.85 1.58 -4.78
C ILE A 206 -20.97 0.06 -4.58
N GLN A 207 -21.11 -0.42 -3.35
CA GLN A 207 -21.32 -1.84 -3.06
C GLN A 207 -22.62 -2.37 -3.71
N LEU A 208 -23.71 -1.62 -3.60
CA LEU A 208 -24.99 -1.99 -4.20
C LEU A 208 -24.86 -2.18 -5.71
N TYR A 209 -24.24 -1.25 -6.40
CA TYR A 209 -24.12 -1.29 -7.86
C TYR A 209 -23.03 -2.24 -8.37
N ALA A 210 -21.92 -2.41 -7.63
CA ALA A 210 -20.87 -3.36 -7.98
C ALA A 210 -21.34 -4.82 -8.03
N ASN A 211 -22.25 -5.20 -7.15
CA ASN A 211 -22.87 -6.53 -7.16
C ASN A 211 -23.52 -6.87 -8.51
N SER A 212 -24.02 -5.86 -9.21
CA SER A 212 -24.64 -6.04 -10.51
C SER A 212 -23.67 -6.25 -11.67
N LEU A 213 -22.37 -6.00 -11.44
CA LEU A 213 -21.26 -6.21 -12.39
C LEU A 213 -20.52 -7.52 -12.11
N ASP A 214 -20.81 -8.18 -11.00
CA ASP A 214 -19.98 -9.28 -10.46
C ASP A 214 -18.52 -8.83 -10.23
N TRP A 215 -18.33 -7.57 -9.85
CA TRP A 215 -17.03 -6.98 -9.53
C TRP A 215 -16.85 -6.80 -8.03
N ASP A 216 -15.60 -6.90 -7.56
CA ASP A 216 -15.25 -6.39 -6.23
C ASP A 216 -15.62 -4.89 -6.17
N TRP A 217 -16.41 -4.50 -5.18
CA TRP A 217 -16.86 -3.12 -5.03
C TRP A 217 -15.71 -2.11 -4.92
N ARG A 218 -14.55 -2.56 -4.43
CA ARG A 218 -13.33 -1.73 -4.35
C ARG A 218 -12.76 -1.41 -5.72
N LEU A 219 -12.95 -2.27 -6.70
CA LEU A 219 -12.60 -2.00 -8.09
C LEU A 219 -13.49 -0.89 -8.65
N LEU A 220 -14.81 -0.97 -8.44
CA LEU A 220 -15.72 0.09 -8.84
C LEU A 220 -15.43 1.41 -8.11
N ALA A 221 -15.10 1.35 -6.80
CA ALA A 221 -14.67 2.52 -6.03
C ALA A 221 -13.40 3.14 -6.61
N SER A 222 -12.45 2.32 -7.08
CA SER A 222 -11.23 2.79 -7.74
C SER A 222 -11.52 3.50 -9.05
N GLN A 223 -12.48 3.00 -9.84
CA GLN A 223 -12.95 3.67 -11.06
C GLN A 223 -13.56 5.03 -10.73
N VAL A 224 -14.50 5.11 -9.78
CA VAL A 224 -15.11 6.36 -9.33
C VAL A 224 -14.06 7.37 -8.84
N TYR A 225 -13.06 6.88 -8.08
CA TYR A 225 -11.96 7.73 -7.63
C TYR A 225 -11.14 8.27 -8.80
N GLN A 226 -10.85 7.45 -9.80
CA GLN A 226 -10.09 7.86 -10.98
C GLN A 226 -10.85 8.91 -11.80
N GLU A 227 -12.17 8.76 -11.92
CA GLU A 227 -13.03 9.66 -12.70
C GLU A 227 -13.21 11.03 -12.01
N SER A 228 -13.65 11.03 -10.75
CA SER A 228 -14.10 12.25 -10.07
C SER A 228 -13.43 12.52 -8.72
N ARG A 229 -12.63 11.60 -8.21
CA ARG A 229 -12.17 11.60 -6.80
C ARG A 229 -13.34 11.67 -5.82
N PHE A 230 -14.42 10.99 -6.13
CA PHE A 230 -15.68 11.00 -5.39
C PHE A 230 -16.35 12.38 -5.28
N ASN A 231 -16.05 13.31 -6.18
CA ASN A 231 -16.73 14.60 -6.25
C ASN A 231 -17.94 14.49 -7.18
N PRO A 232 -19.18 14.57 -6.67
CA PRO A 232 -20.38 14.45 -7.50
C PRO A 232 -20.56 15.61 -8.47
N SER A 233 -20.02 16.79 -8.15
CA SER A 233 -20.10 17.97 -9.03
C SER A 233 -18.85 18.14 -9.91
N ALA A 234 -18.07 17.06 -10.11
CA ALA A 234 -16.91 17.10 -10.99
C ALA A 234 -17.35 17.32 -12.44
N THR A 235 -16.72 18.29 -13.11
CA THR A 235 -16.93 18.57 -14.54
C THR A 235 -15.58 18.63 -15.23
N ALA A 236 -15.40 17.80 -16.26
CA ALA A 236 -14.22 17.83 -17.11
C ALA A 236 -14.34 18.90 -18.20
N TRP A 237 -13.20 19.26 -18.80
CA TRP A 237 -13.19 20.18 -19.97
C TRP A 237 -13.97 19.64 -21.18
N THR A 238 -14.17 18.32 -21.25
CA THR A 238 -14.98 17.61 -22.24
C THR A 238 -16.48 17.65 -21.95
N ASN A 239 -16.93 18.31 -20.87
CA ASN A 239 -18.28 18.29 -20.31
C ASN A 239 -18.72 16.93 -19.71
N ALA A 240 -17.81 15.98 -19.47
CA ALA A 240 -18.13 14.82 -18.67
C ALA A 240 -18.43 15.23 -17.23
N ARG A 241 -19.47 14.65 -16.59
CA ARG A 241 -19.98 15.10 -15.29
C ARG A 241 -20.20 13.95 -14.30
N GLY A 242 -20.18 14.34 -13.02
CA GLY A 242 -20.60 13.49 -11.92
C GLY A 242 -19.54 12.50 -11.45
N LEU A 243 -19.95 11.59 -10.56
CA LEU A 243 -19.08 10.59 -9.97
C LEU A 243 -18.39 9.69 -10.99
N MET A 244 -19.09 9.33 -12.05
CA MET A 244 -18.64 8.42 -13.11
C MET A 244 -18.21 9.15 -14.39
N GLN A 245 -18.16 10.50 -14.39
CA GLN A 245 -17.73 11.32 -15.51
C GLN A 245 -18.40 10.93 -16.84
N LEU A 246 -19.73 10.84 -16.82
CA LEU A 246 -20.50 10.50 -18.03
C LEU A 246 -20.48 11.68 -19.00
N MET A 247 -20.18 11.39 -20.25
CA MET A 247 -20.36 12.36 -21.35
C MET A 247 -21.84 12.66 -21.56
N PRO A 248 -22.23 13.89 -21.96
CA PRO A 248 -23.64 14.29 -22.11
C PRO A 248 -24.45 13.31 -22.97
N ASN A 249 -23.94 12.93 -24.13
CA ASN A 249 -24.63 11.99 -25.03
C ASN A 249 -24.80 10.60 -24.38
N THR A 250 -23.75 10.13 -23.69
CA THR A 250 -23.80 8.84 -22.99
C THR A 250 -24.78 8.89 -21.82
N ALA A 251 -24.84 9.99 -21.08
CA ALA A 251 -25.79 10.17 -19.99
C ALA A 251 -27.23 10.12 -20.50
N GLU A 252 -27.53 10.81 -21.63
CA GLU A 252 -28.84 10.80 -22.30
C GLU A 252 -29.23 9.38 -22.77
N GLU A 253 -28.33 8.68 -23.45
CA GLU A 253 -28.54 7.29 -23.91
C GLU A 253 -28.81 6.31 -22.75
N LEU A 254 -28.20 6.57 -21.62
CA LEU A 254 -28.35 5.74 -20.40
C LEU A 254 -29.56 6.19 -19.54
N GLY A 255 -30.26 7.25 -19.90
CA GLY A 255 -31.38 7.79 -19.15
C GLY A 255 -30.99 8.41 -17.82
N VAL A 256 -29.80 9.02 -17.74
CA VAL A 256 -29.31 9.78 -16.57
C VAL A 256 -29.76 11.22 -16.75
N MET A 257 -30.69 11.65 -15.91
CA MET A 257 -31.26 13.01 -15.97
C MET A 257 -30.37 14.02 -15.24
N ASP A 258 -29.79 13.62 -14.12
CA ASP A 258 -28.88 14.44 -13.32
C ASP A 258 -27.56 13.67 -13.07
N PRO A 259 -26.55 13.89 -13.90
CA PRO A 259 -25.24 13.26 -13.72
C PRO A 259 -24.53 13.66 -12.41
N GLU A 260 -24.91 14.78 -11.77
CA GLU A 260 -24.35 15.24 -10.50
C GLU A 260 -25.02 14.55 -9.29
N ASN A 261 -26.19 13.94 -9.49
CA ASN A 261 -26.77 13.06 -8.48
C ASN A 261 -25.95 11.79 -8.35
N PRO A 262 -25.41 11.48 -7.14
CA PRO A 262 -24.52 10.34 -6.94
C PRO A 262 -25.12 8.99 -7.36
N GLU A 263 -26.39 8.78 -7.08
CA GLU A 263 -27.07 7.54 -7.39
C GLU A 263 -27.32 7.38 -8.90
N GLU A 264 -27.79 8.42 -9.57
CA GLU A 264 -28.00 8.41 -11.01
C GLU A 264 -26.69 8.25 -11.77
N SER A 265 -25.64 8.96 -11.35
CA SER A 265 -24.29 8.83 -11.92
C SER A 265 -23.74 7.42 -11.82
N LEU A 266 -23.80 6.81 -10.62
CA LEU A 266 -23.34 5.43 -10.41
C LEU A 266 -24.17 4.43 -11.21
N LYS A 267 -25.49 4.57 -11.20
CA LYS A 267 -26.40 3.68 -11.94
C LYS A 267 -26.14 3.74 -13.44
N GLY A 268 -25.97 4.95 -13.99
CA GLY A 268 -25.63 5.16 -15.39
C GLY A 268 -24.27 4.60 -15.75
N GLY A 269 -23.23 4.93 -14.97
CA GLY A 269 -21.87 4.43 -15.20
C GLY A 269 -21.77 2.92 -15.14
N VAL A 270 -22.48 2.28 -14.20
CA VAL A 270 -22.53 0.81 -14.12
C VAL A 270 -23.28 0.19 -15.31
N ARG A 271 -24.36 0.82 -15.80
CA ARG A 271 -25.01 0.38 -17.04
C ARG A 271 -24.04 0.45 -18.22
N TYR A 272 -23.28 1.53 -18.32
CA TYR A 272 -22.28 1.68 -19.37
C TYR A 272 -21.17 0.61 -19.27
N LEU A 273 -20.64 0.36 -18.07
CA LEU A 273 -19.66 -0.71 -17.84
C LEU A 273 -20.22 -2.08 -18.26
N LYS A 274 -21.49 -2.37 -17.99
CA LYS A 274 -22.15 -3.61 -18.44
C LYS A 274 -22.21 -3.72 -19.96
N GLN A 275 -22.59 -2.66 -20.64
CA GLN A 275 -22.63 -2.63 -22.10
C GLN A 275 -21.24 -2.87 -22.71
N LEU A 276 -20.21 -2.23 -22.15
CA LEU A 276 -18.83 -2.44 -22.58
C LEU A 276 -18.33 -3.85 -22.27
N SER A 277 -18.64 -4.38 -21.08
CA SER A 277 -18.26 -5.75 -20.70
C SER A 277 -18.90 -6.80 -21.61
N ALA A 278 -20.13 -6.60 -22.05
CA ALA A 278 -20.81 -7.46 -23.00
C ALA A 278 -20.12 -7.51 -24.37
N ALA A 279 -19.50 -6.41 -24.80
CA ALA A 279 -18.70 -6.41 -26.03
C ALA A 279 -17.46 -7.35 -25.96
N PHE A 280 -16.99 -7.64 -24.75
CA PHE A 280 -15.83 -8.50 -24.48
C PHE A 280 -16.18 -9.88 -23.90
N GLU A 281 -17.45 -10.30 -23.93
CA GLU A 281 -17.89 -11.59 -23.34
C GLU A 281 -17.17 -12.82 -23.89
N ARG A 282 -16.66 -12.75 -25.15
CA ARG A 282 -15.90 -13.81 -25.80
C ARG A 282 -14.47 -13.96 -25.28
N ILE A 283 -13.95 -13.01 -24.48
CA ILE A 283 -12.63 -13.11 -23.87
C ILE A 283 -12.73 -14.10 -22.71
N PRO A 284 -11.97 -15.23 -22.72
CA PRO A 284 -12.11 -16.29 -21.73
C PRO A 284 -11.70 -15.84 -20.33
N ASP A 285 -10.58 -15.11 -20.23
CA ASP A 285 -10.05 -14.64 -18.96
C ASP A 285 -10.88 -13.46 -18.42
N SER A 286 -11.38 -13.61 -17.20
CA SER A 286 -12.22 -12.57 -16.55
C SER A 286 -11.43 -11.30 -16.20
N THR A 287 -10.15 -11.44 -15.89
CA THR A 287 -9.26 -10.32 -15.57
C THR A 287 -8.97 -9.48 -16.81
N ASP A 288 -8.67 -10.14 -17.93
CA ASP A 288 -8.46 -9.44 -19.19
C ASP A 288 -9.75 -8.78 -19.68
N ARG A 289 -10.90 -9.44 -19.53
CA ARG A 289 -12.22 -8.83 -19.83
C ARG A 289 -12.45 -7.56 -19.04
N ILE A 290 -12.11 -7.53 -17.75
CA ILE A 290 -12.19 -6.33 -16.91
C ILE A 290 -11.25 -5.24 -17.45
N LYS A 291 -10.01 -5.56 -17.78
CA LYS A 291 -9.03 -4.60 -18.31
C LYS A 291 -9.51 -3.97 -19.63
N PHE A 292 -9.99 -4.79 -20.56
CA PHE A 292 -10.57 -4.29 -21.82
C PHE A 292 -11.80 -3.39 -21.59
N THR A 293 -12.66 -3.77 -20.63
CA THR A 293 -13.84 -2.96 -20.25
C THR A 293 -13.43 -1.61 -19.69
N LEU A 294 -12.45 -1.55 -18.78
CA LEU A 294 -11.96 -0.30 -18.19
C LEU A 294 -11.25 0.57 -19.24
N ALA A 295 -10.48 -0.03 -20.15
CA ALA A 295 -9.87 0.69 -21.25
C ALA A 295 -10.94 1.30 -22.19
N ALA A 296 -11.96 0.51 -22.53
CA ALA A 296 -13.06 0.98 -23.38
C ALA A 296 -13.88 2.10 -22.71
N TYR A 297 -14.04 2.06 -21.40
CA TYR A 297 -14.66 3.14 -20.64
C TYR A 297 -13.88 4.44 -20.76
N ASN A 298 -12.56 4.37 -20.66
CA ASN A 298 -11.67 5.52 -20.68
C ASN A 298 -11.45 6.12 -22.06
N CYS A 299 -11.16 5.31 -23.07
CA CYS A 299 -10.82 5.79 -24.42
C CYS A 299 -11.87 5.51 -25.49
N GLY A 300 -12.95 4.81 -25.15
CA GLY A 300 -14.00 4.41 -26.08
C GLY A 300 -13.78 3.02 -26.68
N LEU A 301 -14.89 2.30 -26.89
CA LEU A 301 -14.91 0.93 -27.41
C LEU A 301 -14.19 0.80 -28.75
N GLY A 302 -14.40 1.76 -29.67
CA GLY A 302 -13.80 1.74 -31.00
C GLY A 302 -12.28 1.68 -30.98
N HIS A 303 -11.64 2.46 -30.11
CA HIS A 303 -10.16 2.46 -30.00
C HIS A 303 -9.62 1.14 -29.46
N VAL A 304 -10.32 0.51 -28.50
CA VAL A 304 -9.94 -0.80 -27.99
C VAL A 304 -10.07 -1.89 -29.07
N GLU A 305 -11.16 -1.87 -29.83
CA GLU A 305 -11.37 -2.80 -30.96
C GLU A 305 -10.33 -2.59 -32.07
N ASP A 306 -9.93 -1.33 -32.35
CA ASP A 306 -8.84 -1.05 -33.31
C ASP A 306 -7.51 -1.61 -32.81
N ALA A 307 -7.21 -1.45 -31.52
CA ALA A 307 -5.99 -2.03 -30.91
C ALA A 307 -5.98 -3.57 -31.01
N ARG A 308 -7.12 -4.21 -30.73
CA ARG A 308 -7.28 -5.67 -30.84
C ARG A 308 -7.09 -6.16 -32.29
N ARG A 309 -7.65 -5.45 -33.28
CA ARG A 309 -7.43 -5.74 -34.69
C ARG A 309 -5.96 -5.59 -35.10
N LEU A 310 -5.30 -4.57 -34.58
CA LEU A 310 -3.87 -4.36 -34.83
C LEU A 310 -3.02 -5.49 -34.20
N ALA A 311 -3.33 -5.93 -32.98
CA ALA A 311 -2.67 -7.07 -32.33
C ALA A 311 -2.80 -8.33 -33.19
N ALA A 312 -4.02 -8.66 -33.64
CA ALA A 312 -4.26 -9.81 -34.50
C ALA A 312 -3.48 -9.72 -35.83
N SER A 313 -3.41 -8.52 -36.43
CA SER A 313 -2.66 -8.33 -37.69
C SER A 313 -1.15 -8.54 -37.54
N ARG A 314 -0.64 -8.43 -36.30
CA ARG A 314 0.77 -8.67 -35.92
C ARG A 314 1.01 -10.07 -35.40
N GLY A 315 0.03 -10.96 -35.43
CA GLY A 315 0.13 -12.33 -34.95
C GLY A 315 0.11 -12.47 -33.43
N LEU A 316 -0.35 -11.42 -32.72
CA LEU A 316 -0.55 -11.45 -31.27
C LEU A 316 -2.00 -11.88 -30.94
N ASP A 317 -2.21 -12.42 -29.74
CA ASP A 317 -3.56 -12.77 -29.30
C ASP A 317 -4.37 -11.48 -29.00
N PRO A 318 -5.46 -11.18 -29.75
CA PRO A 318 -6.26 -10.00 -29.53
C PRO A 318 -7.13 -10.09 -28.26
N ASN A 319 -7.16 -11.22 -27.57
CA ASN A 319 -7.94 -11.45 -26.37
C ASN A 319 -7.08 -11.43 -25.07
N CYS A 320 -5.78 -11.30 -25.20
CA CYS A 320 -4.83 -11.14 -24.11
C CYS A 320 -4.48 -9.65 -23.92
N TRP A 321 -4.56 -9.18 -22.66
CA TRP A 321 -4.23 -7.79 -22.32
C TRP A 321 -2.73 -7.62 -22.08
#